data_91dcdf247cedabd73889dfc236c8051b
#
_entry.id   91dcdf247cedabd73889dfc236c8051b
#
_cell.length_a   1.000
_cell.length_b   1.000
_cell.length_c   1.000
_cell.angle_alpha   90.00
_cell.angle_beta   90.00
_cell.angle_gamma   90.00
#
_symmetry.space_group_name_H-M   'P 1'
#
loop_
_entity.id
_entity.type
_entity.pdbx_description
1 polymer ?
#
loop_
_entity_poly.entity_id
_entity_poly.type
_entity_poly.pdbx_seq_one_letter_code
_entity_poly.pdbx_strand_id
1 'polypeptide(L)'
;MARVLLIAPTCNGEDVGEAWVAFQWARRLAERHDVTLLTYHKRGARPAAEQLPAMRVIEWCEPPLLGRAERLNSLMKPAYLPFYLHARRWIRQALARGERFDLVHQPVPVAMRYPSPAAGFALPLLIGPVGGSLPSPEGFTTDDTSSPWFTRLRALDRHRLTWDPWLRASFRNADCVLGIADYVKEILAGVPLKDFQVMSETGLDALPERIDRSGRQGPVRLLFVGRLVRTKGVRDLIRALPLVSDLPVELDIVGEGPERAPCEALVASLGLEARVRMHGWQSKEKVGAFYRAADIFTFPSYREPGGNVALEAMGYSLPLIVVDRGGPGSATSDLCAMKLSVSTPEKLASDLAAAIATLAADAGLRDRMGRAAYDHVGKTALWSAKLDRVDTIYADLAGQR
;
A
#
# COMPACT_ATOMS: atom_id res chain seq x y z
N MET A 1 2.29 9.26 -26.76
CA MET A 1 2.34 7.81 -26.55
C MET A 1 3.81 7.40 -26.49
N ALA A 2 4.29 6.88 -25.38
CA ALA A 2 5.67 6.49 -25.14
C ALA A 2 5.85 4.99 -25.33
N ARG A 3 7.06 4.54 -25.74
CA ARG A 3 7.47 3.14 -25.77
C ARG A 3 8.08 2.78 -24.42
N VAL A 4 7.32 2.08 -23.60
CA VAL A 4 7.65 1.78 -22.21
C VAL A 4 8.11 0.35 -22.07
N LEU A 5 9.31 0.13 -21.53
CA LEU A 5 9.74 -1.18 -21.06
C LEU A 5 9.32 -1.37 -19.61
N LEU A 6 8.31 -2.20 -19.36
CA LEU A 6 7.77 -2.47 -18.03
C LEU A 6 8.44 -3.71 -17.43
N ILE A 7 8.98 -3.61 -16.23
CA ILE A 7 9.67 -4.71 -15.54
C ILE A 7 8.87 -5.13 -14.32
N ALA A 8 8.29 -6.33 -14.36
CA ALA A 8 7.51 -6.89 -13.28
C ALA A 8 7.79 -8.39 -13.12
N PRO A 9 8.57 -8.82 -12.12
CA PRO A 9 8.92 -10.24 -11.93
C PRO A 9 7.73 -11.17 -11.77
N THR A 10 6.60 -10.62 -11.33
CA THR A 10 5.32 -11.34 -11.23
C THR A 10 4.22 -10.42 -11.74
N CYS A 11 3.35 -10.94 -12.64
CA CYS A 11 2.22 -10.18 -13.21
C CYS A 11 1.07 -11.15 -13.48
N ASN A 12 -0.01 -11.08 -12.71
CA ASN A 12 -1.16 -11.96 -12.86
C ASN A 12 -2.43 -11.31 -12.29
N GLY A 13 -3.46 -11.15 -13.10
CA GLY A 13 -4.75 -10.56 -12.73
C GLY A 13 -5.64 -11.49 -11.89
N GLU A 14 -5.36 -12.78 -11.85
CA GLU A 14 -6.08 -13.81 -11.11
C GLU A 14 -5.45 -14.10 -9.72
N ASP A 15 -4.28 -13.49 -9.43
CA ASP A 15 -3.56 -13.61 -8.16
C ASP A 15 -3.93 -12.45 -7.21
N VAL A 16 -3.28 -12.40 -6.06
CA VAL A 16 -3.42 -11.35 -5.05
C VAL A 16 -2.08 -10.66 -4.77
N GLY A 17 -2.13 -9.54 -4.09
CA GLY A 17 -0.93 -8.81 -3.66
C GLY A 17 -0.13 -8.25 -4.83
N GLU A 18 1.18 -8.48 -4.84
CA GLU A 18 2.10 -7.79 -5.75
C GLU A 18 1.93 -8.18 -7.22
N ALA A 19 1.56 -9.45 -7.51
CA ALA A 19 1.31 -9.89 -8.88
C ALA A 19 0.07 -9.20 -9.47
N TRP A 20 -0.98 -9.04 -8.67
CA TRP A 20 -2.16 -8.28 -9.03
C TRP A 20 -1.85 -6.78 -9.21
N VAL A 21 -1.04 -6.20 -8.33
CA VAL A 21 -0.59 -4.80 -8.46
C VAL A 21 0.14 -4.58 -9.79
N ALA A 22 1.09 -5.46 -10.13
CA ALA A 22 1.79 -5.41 -11.41
C ALA A 22 0.84 -5.50 -12.61
N PHE A 23 -0.16 -6.40 -12.54
CA PHE A 23 -1.17 -6.54 -13.58
C PHE A 23 -2.01 -5.26 -13.73
N GLN A 24 -2.40 -4.61 -12.62
CA GLN A 24 -3.14 -3.36 -12.66
C GLN A 24 -2.35 -2.23 -13.34
N TRP A 25 -1.05 -2.12 -13.06
CA TRP A 25 -0.17 -1.18 -13.72
C TRP A 25 -0.02 -1.50 -15.21
N ALA A 26 0.31 -2.77 -15.55
CA ALA A 26 0.55 -3.19 -16.91
C ALA A 26 -0.67 -2.94 -17.82
N ARG A 27 -1.85 -3.39 -17.38
CA ARG A 27 -3.09 -3.22 -18.13
C ARG A 27 -3.40 -1.76 -18.43
N ARG A 28 -3.30 -0.89 -17.43
CA ARG A 28 -3.67 0.52 -17.57
C ARG A 28 -2.65 1.34 -18.34
N LEU A 29 -1.37 1.02 -18.19
CA LEU A 29 -0.33 1.67 -18.99
C LEU A 29 -0.46 1.31 -20.47
N ALA A 30 -0.88 0.08 -20.79
CA ALA A 30 -1.11 -0.34 -22.18
C ALA A 30 -2.31 0.35 -22.87
N GLU A 31 -3.24 0.93 -22.09
CA GLU A 31 -4.32 1.78 -22.62
C GLU A 31 -3.81 3.12 -23.16
N ARG A 32 -2.60 3.56 -22.75
CA ARG A 32 -2.05 4.89 -23.04
C ARG A 32 -0.71 4.87 -23.77
N HIS A 33 0.05 3.78 -23.68
CA HIS A 33 1.43 3.68 -24.19
C HIS A 33 1.65 2.37 -24.93
N ASP A 34 2.74 2.30 -25.70
CA ASP A 34 3.27 1.07 -26.29
C ASP A 34 4.13 0.36 -25.24
N VAL A 35 3.59 -0.68 -24.62
CA VAL A 35 4.20 -1.36 -23.47
C VAL A 35 4.77 -2.72 -23.87
N THR A 36 6.05 -2.93 -23.55
CA THR A 36 6.68 -4.26 -23.55
C THR A 36 6.91 -4.70 -22.10
N LEU A 37 6.24 -5.76 -21.66
CA LEU A 37 6.35 -6.30 -20.29
C LEU A 37 7.39 -7.43 -20.23
N LEU A 38 8.29 -7.36 -19.24
CA LEU A 38 9.17 -8.46 -18.83
C LEU A 38 8.65 -9.08 -17.55
N THR A 39 8.32 -10.38 -17.56
CA THR A 39 7.75 -11.07 -16.39
C THR A 39 8.12 -12.54 -16.31
N TYR A 40 7.87 -13.17 -15.18
CA TYR A 40 7.86 -14.62 -15.02
C TYR A 40 6.45 -15.19 -15.06
N HIS A 41 6.33 -16.37 -15.66
CA HIS A 41 5.17 -17.21 -15.61
C HIS A 41 5.21 -18.14 -14.38
N LYS A 42 4.24 -18.01 -13.49
CA LYS A 42 4.03 -18.93 -12.37
C LYS A 42 3.43 -20.23 -12.91
N ARG A 43 4.01 -21.38 -12.56
CA ARG A 43 3.51 -22.68 -12.99
C ARG A 43 2.06 -22.90 -12.55
N GLY A 44 1.24 -23.36 -13.49
CA GLY A 44 -0.17 -23.64 -13.24
C GLY A 44 -1.07 -22.39 -13.23
N ALA A 45 -0.52 -21.20 -13.38
CA ALA A 45 -1.28 -19.98 -13.61
C ALA A 45 -1.51 -19.76 -15.11
N ARG A 46 -2.50 -18.96 -15.46
CA ARG A 46 -2.72 -18.50 -16.82
C ARG A 46 -1.60 -17.55 -17.25
N PRO A 47 -1.01 -17.71 -18.46
CA PRO A 47 0.05 -16.84 -18.94
C PRO A 47 -0.34 -15.35 -18.93
N ALA A 48 0.61 -14.48 -18.59
CA ALA A 48 0.37 -13.03 -18.61
C ALA A 48 0.08 -12.54 -20.04
N ALA A 49 0.68 -13.14 -21.06
CA ALA A 49 0.41 -12.82 -22.45
C ALA A 49 -1.05 -13.05 -22.87
N GLU A 50 -1.72 -14.06 -22.30
CA GLU A 50 -3.14 -14.30 -22.55
C GLU A 50 -4.06 -13.33 -21.79
N GLN A 51 -3.61 -12.84 -20.63
CA GLN A 51 -4.36 -11.89 -19.80
C GLN A 51 -4.20 -10.44 -20.28
N LEU A 52 -3.13 -10.14 -21.03
CA LEU A 52 -2.74 -8.80 -21.48
C LEU A 52 -2.50 -8.77 -23.01
N PRO A 53 -3.51 -9.07 -23.83
CA PRO A 53 -3.36 -9.18 -25.30
C PRO A 53 -3.04 -7.84 -25.99
N ALA A 54 -3.25 -6.71 -25.31
CA ALA A 54 -3.01 -5.37 -25.85
C ALA A 54 -1.54 -4.93 -25.81
N MET A 55 -0.63 -5.78 -25.28
CA MET A 55 0.78 -5.42 -25.16
C MET A 55 1.70 -6.58 -25.55
N ARG A 56 2.97 -6.25 -25.81
CA ARG A 56 4.01 -7.27 -25.99
C ARG A 56 4.46 -7.80 -24.62
N VAL A 57 4.31 -9.10 -24.40
CA VAL A 57 4.75 -9.77 -23.16
C VAL A 57 5.92 -10.69 -23.47
N ILE A 58 7.02 -10.49 -22.76
CA ILE A 58 8.18 -11.39 -22.72
C ILE A 58 8.13 -12.13 -21.40
N GLU A 59 7.81 -13.40 -21.47
CA GLU A 59 7.52 -14.22 -20.31
C GLU A 59 8.47 -15.42 -20.25
N TRP A 60 9.10 -15.65 -19.10
CA TRP A 60 9.94 -16.81 -18.83
C TRP A 60 9.28 -17.70 -17.77
N CYS A 61 9.49 -19.01 -17.86
CA CYS A 61 9.02 -19.92 -16.83
C CYS A 61 9.82 -19.75 -15.53
N GLU A 62 9.12 -19.71 -14.40
CA GLU A 62 9.74 -19.71 -13.09
C GLU A 62 10.57 -21.01 -12.88
N PRO A 63 11.80 -20.93 -12.31
CA PRO A 63 12.63 -22.11 -12.07
C PRO A 63 11.94 -23.16 -11.20
N PRO A 64 12.00 -24.47 -11.56
CA PRO A 64 11.16 -25.51 -10.98
C PRO A 64 11.38 -25.79 -9.48
N LEU A 65 12.58 -25.53 -8.96
CA LEU A 65 12.92 -25.79 -7.55
C LEU A 65 12.43 -24.69 -6.60
N LEU A 66 12.18 -23.51 -7.11
CA LEU A 66 11.83 -22.33 -6.31
C LEU A 66 10.32 -22.16 -6.10
N GLY A 67 9.49 -22.78 -6.97
CA GLY A 67 8.02 -22.72 -6.86
C GLY A 67 7.41 -23.58 -5.75
N ARG A 68 8.19 -24.50 -5.14
CA ARG A 68 7.67 -25.41 -4.10
C ARG A 68 7.59 -24.79 -2.69
N ALA A 69 8.23 -23.65 -2.45
CA ALA A 69 8.27 -22.99 -1.15
C ALA A 69 7.53 -21.65 -1.21
N GLU A 70 6.20 -21.66 -1.40
CA GLU A 70 5.39 -20.44 -1.58
C GLU A 70 5.59 -19.38 -0.48
N ARG A 71 5.69 -19.80 0.79
CA ARG A 71 5.96 -18.88 1.91
C ARG A 71 7.35 -18.25 1.84
N LEU A 72 8.36 -19.00 1.41
CA LEU A 72 9.74 -18.52 1.25
C LEU A 72 9.84 -17.61 0.01
N ASN A 73 9.15 -17.97 -1.08
CA ASN A 73 9.09 -17.18 -2.31
C ASN A 73 8.40 -15.83 -2.11
N SER A 74 7.34 -15.76 -1.33
CA SER A 74 6.66 -14.49 -1.04
C SER A 74 7.50 -13.53 -0.19
N LEU A 75 8.43 -14.05 0.61
CA LEU A 75 9.25 -13.28 1.56
C LEU A 75 10.65 -12.95 1.04
N MET A 76 11.34 -13.91 0.46
CA MET A 76 12.75 -13.79 0.05
C MET A 76 12.93 -13.72 -1.47
N LYS A 77 11.90 -14.08 -2.27
CA LYS A 77 11.89 -14.14 -3.73
C LYS A 77 13.21 -14.67 -4.32
N PRO A 78 13.63 -15.89 -4.00
CA PRO A 78 14.87 -16.45 -4.54
C PRO A 78 14.87 -16.53 -6.08
N ALA A 79 13.68 -16.58 -6.70
CA ALA A 79 13.49 -16.50 -8.15
C ALA A 79 13.86 -15.11 -8.73
N TYR A 80 14.08 -14.09 -7.88
CA TYR A 80 14.40 -12.76 -8.38
C TYR A 80 15.77 -12.68 -9.05
N LEU A 81 16.79 -13.37 -8.53
CA LEU A 81 18.13 -13.33 -9.12
C LEU A 81 18.14 -13.93 -10.56
N PRO A 82 17.58 -15.12 -10.82
CA PRO A 82 17.41 -15.61 -12.19
C PRO A 82 16.61 -14.65 -13.08
N PHE A 83 15.51 -14.07 -12.56
CA PHE A 83 14.75 -13.06 -13.30
C PHE A 83 15.60 -11.85 -13.66
N TYR A 84 16.34 -11.32 -12.70
CA TYR A 84 17.25 -10.19 -12.92
C TYR A 84 18.24 -10.45 -14.04
N LEU A 85 18.86 -11.64 -14.06
CA LEU A 85 19.81 -12.02 -15.09
C LEU A 85 19.15 -12.20 -16.48
N HIS A 86 17.98 -12.82 -16.55
CA HIS A 86 17.21 -12.97 -17.80
C HIS A 86 16.78 -11.59 -18.33
N ALA A 87 16.18 -10.76 -17.49
CA ALA A 87 15.72 -9.44 -17.89
C ALA A 87 16.90 -8.58 -18.37
N ARG A 88 18.02 -8.56 -17.62
CA ARG A 88 19.22 -7.79 -18.00
C ARG A 88 19.83 -8.26 -19.31
N ARG A 89 19.89 -9.60 -19.54
CA ARG A 89 20.37 -10.15 -20.81
C ARG A 89 19.43 -9.78 -21.97
N TRP A 90 18.13 -9.89 -21.76
CA TRP A 90 17.14 -9.54 -22.75
C TRP A 90 17.23 -8.06 -23.15
N ILE A 91 17.29 -7.15 -22.17
CA ILE A 91 17.44 -5.69 -22.41
C ILE A 91 18.67 -5.44 -23.29
N ARG A 92 19.83 -6.01 -22.93
CA ARG A 92 21.05 -5.85 -23.70
C ARG A 92 20.89 -6.33 -25.16
N GLN A 93 20.26 -7.48 -25.35
CA GLN A 93 20.02 -8.04 -26.68
C GLN A 93 19.00 -7.23 -27.48
N ALA A 94 17.94 -6.74 -26.85
CA ALA A 94 16.95 -5.89 -27.52
C ALA A 94 17.57 -4.58 -28.02
N LEU A 95 18.35 -3.91 -27.18
CA LEU A 95 19.06 -2.69 -27.56
C LEU A 95 20.10 -2.95 -28.67
N ALA A 96 20.82 -4.08 -28.61
CA ALA A 96 21.78 -4.47 -29.65
C ALA A 96 21.11 -4.77 -31.01
N ARG A 97 19.85 -5.22 -31.02
CA ARG A 97 19.02 -5.39 -32.23
C ARG A 97 18.42 -4.08 -32.74
N GLY A 98 18.70 -2.94 -32.07
CA GLY A 98 18.15 -1.63 -32.44
C GLY A 98 16.73 -1.37 -31.93
N GLU A 99 16.20 -2.22 -31.02
CA GLU A 99 14.92 -1.93 -30.37
C GLU A 99 15.04 -0.63 -29.54
N ARG A 100 14.04 0.21 -29.62
CA ARG A 100 14.04 1.54 -28.96
C ARG A 100 12.95 1.60 -27.91
N PHE A 101 13.32 2.01 -26.70
CA PHE A 101 12.42 2.34 -25.61
C PHE A 101 12.66 3.78 -25.20
N ASP A 102 11.59 4.52 -24.90
CA ASP A 102 11.70 5.90 -24.46
C ASP A 102 12.06 5.96 -22.97
N LEU A 103 11.60 4.96 -22.18
CA LEU A 103 11.94 4.79 -20.78
C LEU A 103 11.70 3.34 -20.29
N VAL A 104 12.23 3.05 -19.11
CA VAL A 104 11.95 1.83 -18.33
C VAL A 104 11.17 2.20 -17.09
N HIS A 105 10.09 1.47 -16.80
CA HIS A 105 9.35 1.57 -15.55
C HIS A 105 9.34 0.22 -14.82
N GLN A 106 9.74 0.21 -13.55
CA GLN A 106 9.72 -0.97 -12.69
C GLN A 106 8.79 -0.74 -11.50
N PRO A 107 7.45 -1.02 -11.60
CA PRO A 107 6.49 -0.80 -10.53
C PRO A 107 6.58 -1.84 -9.41
N VAL A 108 7.16 -3.00 -9.68
CA VAL A 108 7.36 -4.10 -8.71
C VAL A 108 8.75 -4.73 -8.93
N PRO A 109 9.35 -5.34 -7.90
CA PRO A 109 8.86 -5.57 -6.55
C PRO A 109 8.66 -4.27 -5.75
N VAL A 110 7.57 -4.20 -5.00
CA VAL A 110 7.33 -3.07 -4.09
C VAL A 110 8.41 -2.99 -3.01
N ALA A 111 8.92 -4.14 -2.56
CA ALA A 111 9.99 -4.17 -1.56
C ALA A 111 11.32 -3.63 -2.13
N MET A 112 11.89 -2.62 -1.46
CA MET A 112 13.11 -1.91 -1.88
C MET A 112 14.40 -2.74 -1.87
N ARG A 113 14.36 -4.02 -1.54
CA ARG A 113 15.52 -4.91 -1.42
C ARG A 113 15.99 -5.53 -2.74
N TYR A 114 15.34 -5.23 -3.85
CA TYR A 114 15.59 -5.87 -5.15
C TYR A 114 16.20 -4.86 -6.13
N PRO A 115 17.45 -5.11 -6.61
CA PRO A 115 18.08 -4.22 -7.57
C PRO A 115 17.36 -4.26 -8.93
N SER A 116 17.32 -3.15 -9.64
CA SER A 116 16.73 -3.08 -10.99
C SER A 116 17.65 -3.70 -12.04
N PRO A 117 17.14 -4.64 -12.90
CA PRO A 117 17.92 -5.16 -14.02
C PRO A 117 18.18 -4.10 -15.10
N ALA A 118 17.46 -2.99 -15.11
CA ALA A 118 17.65 -1.88 -16.04
C ALA A 118 18.72 -0.87 -15.58
N ALA A 119 19.17 -0.95 -14.33
CA ALA A 119 20.17 -0.02 -13.82
C ALA A 119 21.48 -0.08 -14.64
N GLY A 120 21.98 1.10 -15.06
CA GLY A 120 23.21 1.25 -15.83
C GLY A 120 23.08 1.06 -17.35
N PHE A 121 21.87 0.88 -17.89
CA PHE A 121 21.62 1.08 -19.31
C PHE A 121 21.35 2.58 -19.56
N ALA A 122 21.67 3.04 -20.80
CA ALA A 122 21.41 4.41 -21.21
C ALA A 122 19.91 4.58 -21.57
N LEU A 123 19.01 4.32 -20.60
CA LEU A 123 17.56 4.50 -20.70
C LEU A 123 17.07 5.23 -19.44
N PRO A 124 16.15 6.20 -19.56
CA PRO A 124 15.50 6.79 -18.40
C PRO A 124 14.84 5.68 -17.56
N LEU A 125 15.02 5.73 -16.25
CA LEU A 125 14.58 4.69 -15.34
C LEU A 125 13.67 5.24 -14.25
N LEU A 126 12.42 4.80 -14.24
CA LEU A 126 11.46 5.02 -13.17
C LEU A 126 11.36 3.75 -12.32
N ILE A 127 11.61 3.87 -11.03
CA ILE A 127 11.46 2.76 -10.07
C ILE A 127 10.32 3.08 -9.11
N GLY A 128 9.39 2.16 -8.95
CA GLY A 128 8.31 2.26 -7.98
C GLY A 128 6.91 2.32 -8.60
N PRO A 129 5.91 2.37 -7.72
CA PRO A 129 5.97 2.68 -6.28
C PRO A 129 6.63 1.61 -5.42
N VAL A 130 7.68 1.99 -4.70
CA VAL A 130 8.40 1.09 -3.78
C VAL A 130 8.08 1.40 -2.32
N GLY A 131 8.20 0.38 -1.47
CA GLY A 131 7.88 0.49 -0.06
C GLY A 131 8.41 -0.68 0.77
N GLY A 132 7.79 -0.90 1.93
CA GLY A 132 8.21 -1.92 2.88
C GLY A 132 9.24 -1.41 3.88
N SER A 133 9.76 -2.31 4.71
CA SER A 133 10.77 -2.01 5.74
C SER A 133 10.38 -0.94 6.78
N LEU A 134 9.08 -0.59 6.89
CA LEU A 134 8.60 0.30 7.94
C LEU A 134 8.75 -0.40 9.31
N PRO A 135 9.59 0.11 10.23
CA PRO A 135 9.79 -0.51 11.53
C PRO A 135 8.57 -0.29 12.43
N SER A 136 8.37 -1.12 13.45
CA SER A 136 7.46 -0.81 14.54
C SER A 136 8.05 0.32 15.40
N PRO A 137 7.21 1.20 16.00
CA PRO A 137 7.68 2.16 16.99
C PRO A 137 8.26 1.46 18.23
N GLU A 138 9.22 2.08 18.92
CA GLU A 138 9.95 1.47 20.04
C GLU A 138 9.02 0.95 21.13
N GLY A 139 7.99 1.71 21.52
CA GLY A 139 7.01 1.32 22.53
C GLY A 139 6.10 0.13 22.16
N PHE A 140 6.17 -0.37 20.90
CA PHE A 140 5.39 -1.51 20.42
C PHE A 140 6.24 -2.74 20.07
N THR A 141 7.54 -2.71 20.32
CA THR A 141 8.45 -3.80 19.96
C THR A 141 8.24 -5.07 20.78
N THR A 142 7.84 -4.93 22.04
CA THR A 142 7.55 -6.05 22.95
C THR A 142 6.28 -6.81 22.61
N ASP A 143 5.33 -6.16 21.95
CA ASP A 143 4.05 -6.74 21.57
C ASP A 143 4.09 -7.56 20.26
N ASP A 144 5.17 -7.49 19.48
CA ASP A 144 5.31 -8.15 18.17
C ASP A 144 5.87 -9.59 18.28
N THR A 145 5.55 -10.29 19.39
CA THR A 145 6.02 -11.67 19.65
C THR A 145 5.44 -12.71 18.71
N SER A 146 4.35 -12.40 18.00
CA SER A 146 3.69 -13.32 17.04
C SER A 146 4.37 -13.34 15.67
N SER A 147 5.37 -12.49 15.43
CA SER A 147 6.04 -12.40 14.13
C SER A 147 7.03 -13.57 13.97
N PRO A 148 6.95 -14.37 12.87
CA PRO A 148 7.92 -15.43 12.61
C PRO A 148 9.37 -14.91 12.63
N TRP A 149 10.32 -15.72 13.11
CA TRP A 149 11.74 -15.35 13.27
C TRP A 149 12.39 -14.75 12.01
N PHE A 150 11.93 -15.16 10.82
CA PHE A 150 12.44 -14.66 9.54
C PHE A 150 11.97 -13.21 9.23
N THR A 151 10.95 -12.69 9.94
CA THR A 151 10.59 -11.27 9.82
C THR A 151 11.65 -10.35 10.41
N ARG A 152 12.45 -10.86 11.36
CA ARG A 152 13.63 -10.17 11.91
C ARG A 152 14.71 -9.97 10.85
N LEU A 153 14.80 -10.85 9.84
CA LEU A 153 15.72 -10.69 8.71
C LEU A 153 15.39 -9.46 7.85
N ARG A 154 14.16 -8.96 7.90
CA ARG A 154 13.79 -7.69 7.24
C ARG A 154 14.51 -6.47 7.83
N ALA A 155 14.96 -6.54 9.08
CA ALA A 155 15.79 -5.48 9.64
C ALA A 155 17.12 -5.36 8.88
N LEU A 156 17.63 -6.45 8.31
CA LEU A 156 18.82 -6.45 7.46
C LEU A 156 18.64 -5.70 6.13
N ASP A 157 17.39 -5.52 5.67
CA ASP A 157 17.12 -4.79 4.42
C ASP A 157 17.62 -3.34 4.50
N ARG A 158 17.50 -2.69 5.66
CA ARG A 158 18.02 -1.34 5.89
C ARG A 158 19.55 -1.30 5.77
N HIS A 159 20.22 -2.32 6.29
CA HIS A 159 21.68 -2.43 6.19
C HIS A 159 22.13 -2.72 4.75
N ARG A 160 21.36 -3.46 3.95
CA ARG A 160 21.69 -3.69 2.54
C ARG A 160 21.74 -2.40 1.73
N LEU A 161 20.86 -1.44 2.02
CA LEU A 161 20.91 -0.12 1.38
C LEU A 161 22.20 0.65 1.67
N THR A 162 22.95 0.30 2.73
CA THR A 162 24.23 0.93 3.04
C THR A 162 25.42 0.29 2.33
N TRP A 163 25.42 -1.02 2.11
CA TRP A 163 26.60 -1.76 1.60
C TRP A 163 26.39 -2.53 0.28
N ASP A 164 25.15 -2.80 -0.15
CA ASP A 164 24.90 -3.53 -1.41
C ASP A 164 25.08 -2.59 -2.62
N PRO A 165 26.16 -2.71 -3.42
CA PRO A 165 26.45 -1.78 -4.49
C PRO A 165 25.42 -1.87 -5.64
N TRP A 166 24.83 -3.04 -5.89
CA TRP A 166 23.86 -3.24 -6.96
C TRP A 166 22.51 -2.58 -6.62
N LEU A 167 22.10 -2.75 -5.37
CA LEU A 167 20.88 -2.13 -4.87
C LEU A 167 21.01 -0.60 -4.85
N ARG A 168 22.14 -0.09 -4.31
CA ARG A 168 22.44 1.35 -4.32
C ARG A 168 22.53 1.92 -5.74
N ALA A 169 23.17 1.20 -6.67
CA ALA A 169 23.27 1.61 -8.06
C ALA A 169 21.90 1.70 -8.72
N SER A 170 20.95 0.83 -8.36
CA SER A 170 19.59 0.87 -8.90
C SER A 170 18.89 2.18 -8.58
N PHE A 171 18.87 2.58 -7.30
CA PHE A 171 18.22 3.82 -6.87
C PHE A 171 18.99 5.07 -7.30
N ARG A 172 20.34 5.05 -7.27
CA ARG A 172 21.18 6.17 -7.74
C ARG A 172 21.02 6.44 -9.25
N ASN A 173 20.85 5.39 -10.05
CA ASN A 173 20.70 5.50 -11.51
C ASN A 173 19.25 5.74 -11.93
N ALA A 174 18.29 5.57 -11.04
CA ALA A 174 16.91 5.93 -11.33
C ALA A 174 16.79 7.44 -11.53
N ASP A 175 16.09 7.84 -12.58
CA ASP A 175 15.82 9.25 -12.87
C ASP A 175 14.69 9.77 -11.99
N CYS A 176 13.72 8.88 -11.63
CA CYS A 176 12.73 9.16 -10.61
C CYS A 176 12.46 7.90 -9.79
N VAL A 177 12.26 8.05 -8.48
CA VAL A 177 11.83 6.99 -7.56
C VAL A 177 10.47 7.35 -7.01
N LEU A 178 9.47 6.49 -7.21
CA LEU A 178 8.18 6.61 -6.57
C LEU A 178 8.20 5.82 -5.26
N GLY A 179 7.93 6.49 -4.14
CA GLY A 179 7.71 5.84 -2.85
C GLY A 179 6.21 5.72 -2.57
N ILE A 180 5.78 4.60 -1.95
CA ILE A 180 4.37 4.45 -1.55
C ILE A 180 3.92 5.44 -0.48
N ALA A 181 4.89 6.02 0.26
CA ALA A 181 4.69 6.99 1.33
C ALA A 181 6.02 7.72 1.60
N ASP A 182 5.96 8.84 2.34
CA ASP A 182 7.11 9.71 2.63
C ASP A 182 8.25 9.00 3.36
N TYR A 183 7.93 8.06 4.26
CA TYR A 183 8.94 7.29 5.02
C TYR A 183 9.95 6.55 4.13
N VAL A 184 9.59 6.27 2.88
CA VAL A 184 10.49 5.63 1.90
C VAL A 184 11.71 6.50 1.61
N LYS A 185 11.52 7.83 1.53
CA LYS A 185 12.61 8.79 1.36
C LYS A 185 13.60 8.74 2.53
N GLU A 186 13.09 8.61 3.75
CA GLU A 186 13.92 8.48 4.97
C GLU A 186 14.74 7.19 4.94
N ILE A 187 14.15 6.07 4.51
CA ILE A 187 14.88 4.79 4.38
C ILE A 187 15.96 4.88 3.31
N LEU A 188 15.73 5.63 2.23
CA LEU A 188 16.66 5.84 1.14
C LEU A 188 17.65 7.01 1.36
N ALA A 189 17.62 7.70 2.52
CA ALA A 189 18.42 8.89 2.79
C ALA A 189 19.95 8.69 2.58
N GLY A 190 20.45 7.48 2.70
CA GLY A 190 21.85 7.13 2.41
C GLY A 190 22.19 6.93 0.92
N VAL A 191 21.23 7.10 0.01
CA VAL A 191 21.40 6.96 -1.43
C VAL A 191 21.04 8.28 -2.11
N PRO A 192 21.94 8.89 -2.91
CA PRO A 192 21.60 10.11 -3.65
C PRO A 192 20.55 9.80 -4.73
N LEU A 193 19.33 10.29 -4.53
CA LEU A 193 18.23 10.19 -5.49
C LEU A 193 18.22 11.43 -6.39
N LYS A 194 17.94 11.27 -7.68
CA LYS A 194 17.78 12.37 -8.62
C LYS A 194 16.43 13.07 -8.41
N ASP A 195 15.36 12.29 -8.34
CA ASP A 195 14.00 12.75 -8.02
C ASP A 195 13.29 11.72 -7.15
N PHE A 196 12.41 12.19 -6.26
CA PHE A 196 11.58 11.34 -5.42
C PHE A 196 10.16 11.91 -5.31
N GLN A 197 9.18 11.06 -5.60
CA GLN A 197 7.77 11.43 -5.48
C GLN A 197 7.00 10.35 -4.72
N VAL A 198 5.91 10.76 -4.05
CA VAL A 198 5.03 9.82 -3.35
C VAL A 198 3.86 9.44 -4.25
N MET A 199 3.63 8.14 -4.39
CA MET A 199 2.50 7.58 -5.13
C MET A 199 2.16 6.19 -4.57
N SER A 200 0.90 5.95 -4.20
CA SER A 200 0.45 4.62 -3.72
C SER A 200 0.63 3.54 -4.80
N GLU A 201 0.87 2.31 -4.39
CA GLU A 201 1.05 1.17 -5.31
C GLU A 201 -0.23 0.77 -6.06
N THR A 202 -1.39 1.04 -5.44
CA THR A 202 -2.71 0.76 -6.01
C THR A 202 -3.52 2.03 -6.16
N GLY A 203 -4.69 1.92 -6.78
CA GLY A 203 -5.65 3.01 -6.94
C GLY A 203 -7.08 2.50 -6.90
N LEU A 204 -8.02 3.42 -6.88
CA LEU A 204 -9.45 3.17 -6.99
C LEU A 204 -9.87 3.29 -8.45
N ASP A 205 -10.75 2.39 -8.91
CA ASP A 205 -11.27 2.45 -10.29
C ASP A 205 -12.28 3.60 -10.44
N ALA A 206 -13.13 3.78 -9.44
CA ALA A 206 -14.12 4.84 -9.37
C ALA A 206 -14.41 5.18 -7.90
N LEU A 207 -14.92 6.36 -7.67
CA LEU A 207 -15.51 6.71 -6.37
C LEU A 207 -16.98 6.37 -6.37
N PRO A 208 -17.53 5.85 -5.25
CA PRO A 208 -18.96 5.77 -5.06
C PRO A 208 -19.56 7.19 -5.03
N GLU A 209 -20.87 7.30 -5.15
CA GLU A 209 -21.56 8.57 -4.92
C GLU A 209 -21.24 9.09 -3.52
N ARG A 210 -21.00 10.41 -3.41
CA ARG A 210 -20.69 11.05 -2.15
C ARG A 210 -21.85 10.88 -1.16
N ILE A 211 -21.52 10.47 0.06
CA ILE A 211 -22.52 10.18 1.10
C ILE A 211 -22.67 11.40 2.00
N ASP A 212 -23.89 11.93 2.05
CA ASP A 212 -24.29 12.94 3.05
C ASP A 212 -24.67 12.23 4.36
N ARG A 213 -24.04 12.65 5.46
CA ARG A 213 -24.28 12.12 6.80
C ARG A 213 -24.85 13.18 7.77
N SER A 214 -25.13 14.38 7.29
CA SER A 214 -25.54 15.51 8.11
C SER A 214 -26.83 15.28 8.91
N GLY A 215 -27.74 14.46 8.38
CA GLY A 215 -29.04 14.15 9.02
C GLY A 215 -29.06 12.88 9.87
N ARG A 216 -27.92 12.20 10.07
CA ARG A 216 -27.92 10.94 10.83
C ARG A 216 -28.20 11.15 12.30
N GLN A 217 -29.06 10.28 12.83
CA GLN A 217 -29.45 10.21 14.24
C GLN A 217 -28.92 8.91 14.87
N GLY A 218 -28.77 8.92 16.19
CA GLY A 218 -28.33 7.76 16.96
C GLY A 218 -26.84 7.76 17.28
N PRO A 219 -26.27 6.62 17.70
CA PRO A 219 -24.88 6.52 18.07
C PRO A 219 -23.95 6.75 16.86
N VAL A 220 -22.81 7.38 17.12
CA VAL A 220 -21.75 7.58 16.12
C VAL A 220 -21.06 6.25 15.85
N ARG A 221 -21.04 5.82 14.60
CA ARG A 221 -20.49 4.53 14.17
C ARG A 221 -19.04 4.67 13.72
N LEU A 222 -18.15 4.12 14.53
CA LEU A 222 -16.75 3.91 14.15
C LEU A 222 -16.64 2.65 13.30
N LEU A 223 -15.77 2.67 12.30
CA LEU A 223 -15.45 1.50 11.48
C LEU A 223 -13.95 1.27 11.45
N PHE A 224 -13.56 0.02 11.70
CA PHE A 224 -12.23 -0.52 11.38
C PHE A 224 -12.36 -1.59 10.30
N VAL A 225 -11.51 -1.53 9.28
CA VAL A 225 -11.41 -2.57 8.23
C VAL A 225 -9.94 -2.97 8.07
N GLY A 226 -9.64 -4.27 8.20
CA GLY A 226 -8.28 -4.76 7.98
C GLY A 226 -8.00 -6.11 8.62
N ARG A 227 -6.81 -6.67 8.33
CA ARG A 227 -6.38 -7.91 8.99
C ARG A 227 -6.21 -7.67 10.50
N LEU A 228 -6.70 -8.59 11.30
CA LEU A 228 -6.56 -8.52 12.74
C LEU A 228 -5.18 -9.06 13.15
N VAL A 229 -4.17 -8.19 13.05
CA VAL A 229 -2.79 -8.41 13.53
C VAL A 229 -2.40 -7.26 14.45
N ARG A 230 -1.50 -7.50 15.39
CA ARG A 230 -1.16 -6.53 16.45
C ARG A 230 -0.80 -5.14 15.89
N THR A 231 -0.06 -5.11 14.78
CA THR A 231 0.41 -3.86 14.14
C THR A 231 -0.72 -2.98 13.57
N LYS A 232 -1.95 -3.48 13.49
CA LYS A 232 -3.12 -2.71 13.02
C LYS A 232 -3.81 -1.90 14.13
N GLY A 233 -3.40 -2.07 15.39
CA GLY A 233 -3.85 -1.23 16.51
C GLY A 233 -5.28 -1.46 16.98
N VAL A 234 -5.93 -2.59 16.62
CA VAL A 234 -7.33 -2.86 16.99
C VAL A 234 -7.51 -2.95 18.51
N ARG A 235 -6.56 -3.58 19.23
CA ARG A 235 -6.61 -3.61 20.70
C ARG A 235 -6.57 -2.21 21.31
N ASP A 236 -5.78 -1.31 20.72
CA ASP A 236 -5.62 0.04 21.22
C ASP A 236 -6.89 0.87 20.96
N LEU A 237 -7.58 0.62 19.84
CA LEU A 237 -8.89 1.18 19.54
C LEU A 237 -9.96 0.67 20.52
N ILE A 238 -10.00 -0.62 20.84
CA ILE A 238 -10.92 -1.16 21.84
C ILE A 238 -10.65 -0.55 23.21
N ARG A 239 -9.37 -0.38 23.61
CA ARG A 239 -8.98 0.27 24.90
C ARG A 239 -9.35 1.75 24.97
N ALA A 240 -9.56 2.42 23.84
CA ALA A 240 -10.00 3.80 23.81
C ALA A 240 -11.49 3.98 24.19
N LEU A 241 -12.34 2.96 23.95
CA LEU A 241 -13.80 3.08 24.13
C LEU A 241 -14.25 3.31 25.57
N PRO A 242 -13.66 2.71 26.62
CA PRO A 242 -13.99 3.06 28.02
C PRO A 242 -13.73 4.50 28.36
N LEU A 243 -12.75 5.18 27.71
CA LEU A 243 -12.39 6.56 27.94
C LEU A 243 -13.40 7.55 27.33
N VAL A 244 -14.34 7.05 26.52
CA VAL A 244 -15.46 7.80 25.91
C VAL A 244 -16.80 7.12 26.23
N SER A 245 -16.94 6.57 27.43
CA SER A 245 -18.12 5.81 27.86
C SER A 245 -19.39 6.63 27.92
N ASP A 246 -19.28 7.94 28.15
CA ASP A 246 -20.34 8.93 28.19
C ASP A 246 -20.88 9.32 26.81
N LEU A 247 -20.19 8.94 25.74
CA LEU A 247 -20.59 9.24 24.37
C LEU A 247 -21.31 8.03 23.72
N PRO A 248 -22.38 8.26 22.95
CA PRO A 248 -23.09 7.22 22.21
C PRO A 248 -22.25 6.81 20.98
N VAL A 249 -21.24 5.99 21.18
CA VAL A 249 -20.33 5.52 20.13
C VAL A 249 -20.37 4.01 20.04
N GLU A 250 -20.50 3.46 18.83
CA GLU A 250 -20.40 2.03 18.52
C GLU A 250 -19.22 1.77 17.58
N LEU A 251 -18.63 0.58 17.66
CA LEU A 251 -17.49 0.18 16.82
C LEU A 251 -17.80 -1.10 16.06
N ASP A 252 -17.74 -1.02 14.73
CA ASP A 252 -17.77 -2.15 13.83
C ASP A 252 -16.33 -2.52 13.40
N ILE A 253 -15.93 -3.78 13.63
CA ILE A 253 -14.62 -4.33 13.26
C ILE A 253 -14.81 -5.37 12.16
N VAL A 254 -14.29 -5.09 10.97
CA VAL A 254 -14.37 -5.97 9.79
C VAL A 254 -12.98 -6.50 9.46
N GLY A 255 -12.84 -7.82 9.50
CA GLY A 255 -11.60 -8.51 9.17
C GLY A 255 -11.35 -9.74 10.03
N GLU A 256 -10.29 -10.46 9.68
CA GLU A 256 -9.87 -11.68 10.36
C GLU A 256 -8.36 -11.66 10.64
N GLY A 257 -7.94 -12.50 11.58
CA GLY A 257 -6.52 -12.67 11.89
C GLY A 257 -6.28 -13.17 13.31
N PRO A 258 -5.02 -13.41 13.68
CA PRO A 258 -4.63 -13.97 14.98
C PRO A 258 -5.02 -13.09 16.18
N GLU A 259 -5.29 -11.82 15.97
CA GLU A 259 -5.74 -10.89 17.02
C GLU A 259 -7.25 -10.98 17.32
N ARG A 260 -8.04 -11.77 16.57
CA ARG A 260 -9.49 -11.86 16.80
C ARG A 260 -9.82 -12.30 18.22
N ALA A 261 -9.36 -13.48 18.63
CA ALA A 261 -9.65 -14.01 19.97
C ALA A 261 -9.13 -13.10 21.10
N PRO A 262 -7.90 -12.54 21.04
CA PRO A 262 -7.46 -11.52 21.99
C PRO A 262 -8.35 -10.27 22.03
N CYS A 263 -8.88 -9.80 20.89
CA CYS A 263 -9.78 -8.66 20.85
C CYS A 263 -11.15 -8.99 21.46
N GLU A 264 -11.73 -10.16 21.15
CA GLU A 264 -12.99 -10.63 21.75
C GLU A 264 -12.87 -10.77 23.28
N ALA A 265 -11.78 -11.35 23.78
CA ALA A 265 -11.50 -11.41 25.20
C ALA A 265 -11.36 -10.02 25.85
N LEU A 266 -10.73 -9.06 25.15
CA LEU A 266 -10.60 -7.69 25.63
C LEU A 266 -11.96 -6.97 25.67
N VAL A 267 -12.81 -7.15 24.66
CA VAL A 267 -14.18 -6.62 24.63
C VAL A 267 -14.98 -7.11 25.83
N ALA A 268 -14.94 -8.42 26.10
CA ALA A 268 -15.64 -9.03 27.23
C ALA A 268 -15.09 -8.53 28.59
N SER A 269 -13.76 -8.45 28.73
CA SER A 269 -13.14 -7.98 29.99
C SER A 269 -13.44 -6.52 30.32
N LEU A 270 -13.78 -5.71 29.31
CA LEU A 270 -14.13 -4.29 29.45
C LEU A 270 -15.65 -4.05 29.44
N GLY A 271 -16.47 -5.08 29.30
CA GLY A 271 -17.94 -4.97 29.26
C GLY A 271 -18.45 -4.19 28.03
N LEU A 272 -17.80 -4.35 26.87
CA LEU A 272 -18.08 -3.58 25.66
C LEU A 272 -18.92 -4.32 24.61
N GLU A 273 -19.51 -5.48 24.94
CA GLU A 273 -20.22 -6.35 24.00
C GLU A 273 -21.41 -5.63 23.32
N ALA A 274 -22.04 -4.68 24.01
CA ALA A 274 -23.13 -3.88 23.46
C ALA A 274 -22.65 -2.80 22.47
N ARG A 275 -21.35 -2.42 22.53
CA ARG A 275 -20.79 -1.29 21.75
C ARG A 275 -19.84 -1.75 20.66
N VAL A 276 -19.30 -2.97 20.70
CA VAL A 276 -18.30 -3.49 19.74
C VAL A 276 -18.83 -4.72 19.04
N ARG A 277 -18.84 -4.70 17.71
CA ARG A 277 -19.28 -5.82 16.87
C ARG A 277 -18.12 -6.29 15.99
N MET A 278 -17.78 -7.58 16.10
CA MET A 278 -16.73 -8.20 15.28
C MET A 278 -17.35 -9.03 14.16
N HIS A 279 -17.28 -8.56 12.92
CA HIS A 279 -17.98 -9.13 11.77
C HIS A 279 -17.20 -10.21 11.02
N GLY A 280 -15.93 -10.43 11.37
CA GLY A 280 -15.08 -11.37 10.66
C GLY A 280 -14.72 -10.91 9.25
N TRP A 281 -14.22 -11.82 8.43
CA TRP A 281 -13.94 -11.55 7.02
C TRP A 281 -15.23 -11.30 6.24
N GLN A 282 -15.22 -10.28 5.40
CA GLN A 282 -16.35 -9.94 4.53
C GLN A 282 -15.86 -9.76 3.07
N SER A 283 -16.75 -10.06 2.11
CA SER A 283 -16.46 -9.79 0.70
C SER A 283 -16.36 -8.27 0.43
N LYS A 284 -15.69 -7.89 -0.65
CA LYS A 284 -15.49 -6.48 -1.02
C LYS A 284 -16.81 -5.71 -1.13
N GLU A 285 -17.86 -6.35 -1.67
CA GLU A 285 -19.19 -5.77 -1.83
C GLU A 285 -19.83 -5.48 -0.46
N LYS A 286 -19.70 -6.42 0.49
CA LYS A 286 -20.21 -6.25 1.86
C LYS A 286 -19.44 -5.20 2.65
N VAL A 287 -18.12 -5.13 2.46
CA VAL A 287 -17.29 -4.08 3.08
C VAL A 287 -17.76 -2.70 2.65
N GLY A 288 -18.18 -2.51 1.39
CA GLY A 288 -18.77 -1.27 0.91
C GLY A 288 -20.01 -0.82 1.71
N ALA A 289 -20.84 -1.77 2.19
CA ALA A 289 -21.98 -1.44 3.04
C ALA A 289 -21.55 -0.92 4.42
N PHE A 290 -20.48 -1.46 5.01
CA PHE A 290 -19.92 -0.95 6.27
C PHE A 290 -19.38 0.46 6.12
N TYR A 291 -18.64 0.76 5.05
CA TYR A 291 -18.19 2.14 4.76
C TYR A 291 -19.37 3.12 4.61
N ARG A 292 -20.48 2.69 3.97
CA ARG A 292 -21.69 3.54 3.87
C ARG A 292 -22.35 3.76 5.21
N ALA A 293 -22.38 2.76 6.08
CA ALA A 293 -23.04 2.80 7.37
C ALA A 293 -22.25 3.57 8.44
N ALA A 294 -20.94 3.66 8.29
CA ALA A 294 -20.06 4.32 9.26
C ALA A 294 -20.15 5.85 9.21
N ASP A 295 -19.73 6.49 10.28
CA ASP A 295 -19.59 7.95 10.44
C ASP A 295 -18.13 8.38 10.52
N ILE A 296 -17.25 7.51 11.04
CA ILE A 296 -15.82 7.74 11.20
C ILE A 296 -15.08 6.47 10.86
N PHE A 297 -14.04 6.57 10.03
CA PHE A 297 -13.12 5.48 9.80
C PHE A 297 -11.92 5.58 10.73
N THR A 298 -11.67 4.54 11.53
CA THR A 298 -10.58 4.55 12.52
C THR A 298 -9.59 3.45 12.22
N PHE A 299 -8.37 3.83 11.82
CA PHE A 299 -7.33 2.90 11.41
C PHE A 299 -5.99 3.20 12.11
N PRO A 300 -5.84 2.81 13.39
CA PRO A 300 -4.68 3.14 14.22
C PRO A 300 -3.48 2.22 13.94
N SER A 301 -3.26 1.88 12.66
CA SER A 301 -2.16 1.00 12.25
C SER A 301 -0.82 1.73 12.36
N TYR A 302 0.03 1.30 13.29
CA TYR A 302 1.35 1.90 13.50
C TYR A 302 2.44 1.31 12.60
N ARG A 303 2.11 0.27 11.80
CA ARG A 303 3.00 -0.35 10.81
C ARG A 303 2.21 -0.76 9.56
N GLU A 304 1.85 0.24 8.77
CA GLU A 304 1.11 0.10 7.50
C GLU A 304 1.88 0.79 6.38
N PRO A 305 2.58 0.05 5.51
CA PRO A 305 3.30 0.65 4.40
C PRO A 305 2.42 1.39 3.38
N GLY A 306 1.32 0.77 2.90
CA GLY A 306 0.46 1.33 1.85
C GLY A 306 -0.87 1.91 2.35
N GLY A 307 -1.70 1.11 3.04
CA GLY A 307 -2.94 1.60 3.67
C GLY A 307 -4.13 1.81 2.75
N ASN A 308 -4.35 0.91 1.79
CA ASN A 308 -5.44 1.02 0.79
C ASN A 308 -6.84 1.20 1.40
N VAL A 309 -7.10 0.62 2.58
CA VAL A 309 -8.38 0.77 3.29
C VAL A 309 -8.68 2.23 3.70
N ALA A 310 -7.64 3.05 3.92
CA ALA A 310 -7.81 4.48 4.16
C ALA A 310 -8.30 5.19 2.89
N LEU A 311 -7.73 4.86 1.72
CA LEU A 311 -8.19 5.40 0.43
C LEU A 311 -9.62 4.98 0.13
N GLU A 312 -9.99 3.72 0.42
CA GLU A 312 -11.36 3.23 0.30
C GLU A 312 -12.30 4.04 1.19
N ALA A 313 -11.99 4.21 2.47
CA ALA A 313 -12.80 4.97 3.41
C ALA A 313 -13.00 6.43 2.97
N MET A 314 -11.94 7.08 2.47
CA MET A 314 -12.00 8.43 1.90
C MET A 314 -12.96 8.48 0.70
N GLY A 315 -12.95 7.46 -0.16
CA GLY A 315 -13.88 7.32 -1.28
C GLY A 315 -15.35 7.26 -0.85
N TYR A 316 -15.61 6.80 0.37
CA TYR A 316 -16.96 6.82 0.98
C TYR A 316 -17.23 8.08 1.81
N SER A 317 -16.46 9.15 1.62
CA SER A 317 -16.61 10.43 2.34
C SER A 317 -16.54 10.29 3.87
N LEU A 318 -15.69 9.41 4.37
CA LEU A 318 -15.50 9.26 5.81
C LEU A 318 -14.36 10.18 6.29
N PRO A 319 -14.54 10.92 7.39
CA PRO A 319 -13.44 11.48 8.14
C PRO A 319 -12.62 10.34 8.74
N LEU A 320 -11.30 10.51 8.83
CA LEU A 320 -10.41 9.46 9.30
C LEU A 320 -9.78 9.79 10.66
N ILE A 321 -9.51 8.75 11.45
CA ILE A 321 -8.54 8.80 12.56
C ILE A 321 -7.46 7.79 12.20
N VAL A 322 -6.23 8.27 11.98
CA VAL A 322 -5.10 7.44 11.55
C VAL A 322 -3.85 7.76 12.37
N VAL A 323 -2.90 6.85 12.40
CA VAL A 323 -1.55 7.15 12.88
C VAL A 323 -0.80 7.93 11.79
N ASP A 324 -0.12 9.02 12.16
CA ASP A 324 0.70 9.82 11.25
C ASP A 324 2.00 9.09 10.90
N ARG A 325 1.84 7.96 10.21
CA ARG A 325 2.94 7.08 9.87
C ARG A 325 2.60 6.16 8.68
N GLY A 326 3.61 5.88 7.85
CA GLY A 326 3.44 5.01 6.70
C GLY A 326 2.43 5.53 5.68
N GLY A 327 1.76 4.60 5.00
CA GLY A 327 0.77 4.93 3.96
C GLY A 327 -0.41 5.77 4.45
N PRO A 328 -1.10 5.42 5.54
CA PRO A 328 -2.22 6.22 6.05
C PRO A 328 -1.83 7.67 6.40
N GLY A 329 -0.66 7.87 7.03
CA GLY A 329 -0.15 9.21 7.34
C GLY A 329 0.14 10.04 6.08
N SER A 330 0.81 9.43 5.09
CA SER A 330 1.16 10.11 3.83
C SER A 330 -0.03 10.31 2.89
N ALA A 331 -1.01 9.39 2.90
CA ALA A 331 -2.17 9.45 2.01
C ALA A 331 -3.26 10.41 2.48
N THR A 332 -3.18 10.90 3.72
CA THR A 332 -4.19 11.80 4.33
C THR A 332 -3.59 13.16 4.64
N SER A 333 -4.46 14.18 4.70
CA SER A 333 -4.12 15.52 5.16
C SER A 333 -4.92 15.87 6.42
N ASP A 334 -4.50 16.90 7.14
CA ASP A 334 -5.21 17.38 8.34
C ASP A 334 -6.62 17.89 8.04
N LEU A 335 -6.93 18.17 6.78
CA LEU A 335 -8.28 18.53 6.34
C LEU A 335 -9.25 17.34 6.34
N CYS A 336 -8.76 16.10 6.24
CA CYS A 336 -9.57 14.90 6.10
C CYS A 336 -9.32 13.85 7.19
N ALA A 337 -8.26 13.99 7.98
CA ALA A 337 -7.90 13.03 9.01
C ALA A 337 -7.38 13.70 10.28
N MET A 338 -7.73 13.12 11.43
CA MET A 338 -7.02 13.35 12.68
C MET A 338 -5.82 12.40 12.71
N LYS A 339 -4.62 12.96 12.58
CA LYS A 339 -3.37 12.23 12.55
C LYS A 339 -2.77 12.13 13.95
N LEU A 340 -2.58 10.91 14.43
CA LEU A 340 -2.11 10.64 15.78
C LEU A 340 -0.62 10.26 15.75
N SER A 341 0.15 10.84 16.65
CA SER A 341 1.51 10.37 16.92
C SER A 341 1.46 9.04 17.66
N VAL A 342 2.50 8.20 17.47
CA VAL A 342 2.54 6.89 18.12
C VAL A 342 3.83 6.72 18.92
N SER A 343 3.69 6.48 20.24
CA SER A 343 4.79 6.23 21.15
C SER A 343 4.59 4.94 21.95
N THR A 344 3.51 4.83 22.73
CA THR A 344 3.15 3.63 23.49
C THR A 344 1.69 3.24 23.24
N PRO A 345 1.29 1.98 23.52
CA PRO A 345 -0.11 1.54 23.42
C PRO A 345 -1.09 2.39 24.25
N GLU A 346 -0.70 2.75 25.47
CA GLU A 346 -1.54 3.53 26.40
C GLU A 346 -1.76 4.95 25.86
N LYS A 347 -0.69 5.57 25.37
CA LYS A 347 -0.78 6.93 24.78
C LYS A 347 -1.63 6.89 23.51
N LEU A 348 -1.46 5.87 22.66
CA LEU A 348 -2.28 5.70 21.45
C LEU A 348 -3.76 5.52 21.79
N ALA A 349 -4.10 4.73 22.80
CA ALA A 349 -5.49 4.56 23.24
C ALA A 349 -6.09 5.88 23.76
N SER A 350 -5.33 6.66 24.54
CA SER A 350 -5.76 7.97 25.02
C SER A 350 -5.97 8.97 23.88
N ASP A 351 -5.05 9.03 22.90
CA ASP A 351 -5.17 9.94 21.77
C ASP A 351 -6.31 9.54 20.83
N LEU A 352 -6.54 8.24 20.66
CA LEU A 352 -7.72 7.70 19.94
C LEU A 352 -9.01 8.17 20.62
N ALA A 353 -9.09 8.06 21.96
CA ALA A 353 -10.26 8.49 22.70
C ALA A 353 -10.53 9.99 22.52
N ALA A 354 -9.51 10.83 22.60
CA ALA A 354 -9.64 12.26 22.36
C ALA A 354 -10.12 12.60 20.95
N ALA A 355 -9.55 11.93 19.93
CA ALA A 355 -9.96 12.12 18.55
C ALA A 355 -11.39 11.64 18.29
N ILE A 356 -11.78 10.49 18.87
CA ILE A 356 -13.14 9.96 18.80
C ILE A 356 -14.10 10.96 19.46
N ALA A 357 -13.80 11.47 20.65
CA ALA A 357 -14.64 12.44 21.35
C ALA A 357 -14.85 13.70 20.52
N THR A 358 -13.79 14.25 19.96
CA THR A 358 -13.84 15.44 19.09
C THR A 358 -14.76 15.23 17.90
N LEU A 359 -14.58 14.14 17.17
CA LEU A 359 -15.41 13.85 15.99
C LEU A 359 -16.83 13.40 16.36
N ALA A 360 -17.04 12.72 17.48
CA ALA A 360 -18.37 12.33 17.93
C ALA A 360 -19.23 13.55 18.31
N ALA A 361 -18.63 14.56 18.92
CA ALA A 361 -19.31 15.76 19.38
C ALA A 361 -19.72 16.73 18.25
N ASP A 362 -19.00 16.74 17.10
CA ASP A 362 -19.22 17.72 16.02
C ASP A 362 -19.55 17.03 14.68
N ALA A 363 -20.85 16.93 14.38
CA ALA A 363 -21.32 16.39 13.12
C ALA A 363 -20.89 17.25 11.90
N GLY A 364 -20.83 18.58 12.09
CA GLY A 364 -20.37 19.50 11.04
C GLY A 364 -18.90 19.31 10.72
N LEU A 365 -18.06 19.03 11.71
CA LEU A 365 -16.64 18.69 11.51
C LEU A 365 -16.51 17.37 10.73
N ARG A 366 -17.26 16.33 11.15
CA ARG A 366 -17.30 15.05 10.40
C ARG A 366 -17.64 15.25 8.94
N ASP A 367 -18.64 16.05 8.63
CA ASP A 367 -19.08 16.31 7.26
C ASP A 367 -18.02 17.11 6.46
N ARG A 368 -17.44 18.16 7.05
CA ARG A 368 -16.35 18.91 6.40
C ARG A 368 -15.13 18.01 6.09
N MET A 369 -14.69 17.24 7.06
CA MET A 369 -13.56 16.32 6.89
C MET A 369 -13.87 15.20 5.89
N GLY A 370 -15.09 14.65 5.90
CA GLY A 370 -15.54 13.64 4.96
C GLY A 370 -15.58 14.15 3.52
N ARG A 371 -16.04 15.38 3.30
CA ARG A 371 -15.97 16.04 1.99
C ARG A 371 -14.53 16.23 1.53
N ALA A 372 -13.67 16.74 2.40
CA ALA A 372 -12.27 16.92 2.10
C ALA A 372 -11.56 15.58 1.77
N ALA A 373 -11.93 14.50 2.46
CA ALA A 373 -11.43 13.14 2.18
C ALA A 373 -11.82 12.68 0.77
N TYR A 374 -13.08 12.83 0.40
CA TYR A 374 -13.59 12.47 -0.91
C TYR A 374 -12.91 13.25 -2.04
N ASP A 375 -12.77 14.57 -1.88
CA ASP A 375 -12.14 15.44 -2.87
C ASP A 375 -10.64 15.14 -3.00
N HIS A 376 -9.97 14.84 -1.87
CA HIS A 376 -8.54 14.49 -1.85
C HIS A 376 -8.27 13.16 -2.56
N VAL A 377 -9.02 12.11 -2.24
CA VAL A 377 -8.83 10.79 -2.84
C VAL A 377 -9.17 10.79 -4.34
N GLY A 378 -10.14 11.59 -4.77
CA GLY A 378 -10.47 11.77 -6.17
C GLY A 378 -9.31 12.34 -7.00
N LYS A 379 -8.50 13.21 -6.39
CA LYS A 379 -7.34 13.83 -7.04
C LYS A 379 -6.07 12.98 -6.97
N THR A 380 -5.96 12.10 -5.98
CA THR A 380 -4.67 11.46 -5.68
C THR A 380 -4.66 9.93 -5.86
N ALA A 381 -5.81 9.27 -5.71
CA ALA A 381 -5.86 7.82 -5.66
C ALA A 381 -6.71 7.16 -6.75
N LEU A 382 -7.47 7.90 -7.55
CA LEU A 382 -8.08 7.34 -8.76
C LEU A 382 -7.00 6.91 -9.75
N TRP A 383 -7.18 5.75 -10.38
CA TRP A 383 -6.26 5.29 -11.41
C TRP A 383 -6.10 6.29 -12.56
N SER A 384 -7.17 6.98 -12.97
CA SER A 384 -7.09 8.03 -13.99
C SER A 384 -6.13 9.15 -13.58
N ALA A 385 -6.30 9.72 -12.39
CA ALA A 385 -5.44 10.79 -11.87
C ALA A 385 -3.98 10.34 -11.68
N LYS A 386 -3.78 9.08 -11.24
CA LYS A 386 -2.43 8.51 -11.11
C LYS A 386 -1.75 8.34 -12.46
N LEU A 387 -2.47 7.86 -13.47
CA LEU A 387 -1.93 7.71 -14.82
C LEU A 387 -1.62 9.06 -15.46
N ASP A 388 -2.45 10.08 -15.27
CA ASP A 388 -2.18 11.45 -15.73
C ASP A 388 -0.87 11.97 -15.13
N ARG A 389 -0.64 11.70 -13.85
CA ARG A 389 0.62 12.05 -13.18
C ARG A 389 1.81 11.23 -13.72
N VAL A 390 1.63 9.95 -14.00
CA VAL A 390 2.65 9.09 -14.59
C VAL A 390 2.98 9.54 -16.01
N ASP A 391 1.98 9.94 -16.80
CA ASP A 391 2.17 10.49 -18.15
C ASP A 391 3.05 11.76 -18.12
N THR A 392 2.85 12.63 -17.12
CA THR A 392 3.70 13.80 -16.88
C THR A 392 5.14 13.39 -16.59
N ILE A 393 5.34 12.45 -15.65
CA ILE A 393 6.66 11.92 -15.32
C ILE A 393 7.33 11.30 -16.56
N TYR A 394 6.60 10.55 -17.37
CA TYR A 394 7.13 9.93 -18.59
C TYR A 394 7.54 10.98 -19.63
N ALA A 395 6.75 12.05 -19.79
CA ALA A 395 7.08 13.15 -20.68
C ALA A 395 8.36 13.88 -20.25
N ASP A 396 8.49 14.16 -18.95
CA ASP A 396 9.68 14.80 -18.38
C ASP A 396 10.93 13.94 -18.57
N LEU A 397 10.83 12.63 -18.30
CA LEU A 397 11.94 11.69 -18.47
C LEU A 397 12.35 11.52 -19.95
N ALA A 398 11.40 11.49 -20.87
CA ALA A 398 11.67 11.38 -22.30
C ALA A 398 12.24 12.69 -22.89
N GLY A 399 11.83 13.85 -22.36
CA GLY A 399 12.28 15.18 -22.82
C GLY A 399 13.68 15.59 -22.35
N GLN A 400 14.25 14.90 -21.37
CA GLN A 400 15.61 15.18 -20.86
C GLN A 400 16.74 14.66 -21.76
N ARG A 401 16.43 14.18 -22.96
CA ARG A 401 17.37 13.70 -24.01
C ARG A 401 17.27 14.58 -25.27
#